data_50fbc69859303d245e2f5009ca7c8a53
#
_entry.id   50fbc69859303d245e2f5009ca7c8a53
#
_cell.length_a   1.000
_cell.length_b   1.000
_cell.length_c   1.000
_cell.angle_alpha   90.00
_cell.angle_beta   90.00
_cell.angle_gamma   90.00
#
_symmetry.space_group_name_H-M   'P 1'
#
loop_
_entity.id
_entity.type
_entity.pdbx_description
1 polymer ?
#
loop_
_entity_poly.entity_id
_entity_poly.type
_entity_poly.pdbx_seq_one_letter_code
_entity_poly.pdbx_strand_id
1 'polypeptide(L)'
;KNAFLGLEYRCHTLMKVYFQSRDEMKKQYKAGIKSLSSFTRYRIGCAYVGEFLQSHYHVKDIALKELSLPFITDYETFLRTEKHLKINSAMVFVRNLRAMVFRAIDNEWLVKDPFRRYEYKEEETTREFLTKEEIRLLMEIPITRKKMSMVRDLFLFCCFTGLAFIDLYNLKEENIKTFFDDGEWIIIHRQKTGTEADIKLL
;
A
#
# COMPACT_ATOMS: atom_id res chain seq x y z
N LYS A 1 24.65 -28.02 -27.16
CA LYS A 1 25.30 -28.98 -26.21
C LYS A 1 24.56 -29.12 -24.88
N ASN A 2 23.63 -28.20 -24.51
CA ASN A 2 22.92 -28.22 -23.20
C ASN A 2 21.59 -29.00 -23.22
N ALA A 3 21.10 -29.42 -24.37
CA ALA A 3 19.91 -30.27 -24.51
C ALA A 3 20.10 -31.71 -24.05
N PHE A 4 21.36 -32.14 -23.85
CA PHE A 4 21.71 -33.54 -23.53
C PHE A 4 21.65 -33.85 -22.02
N LEU A 5 21.47 -32.85 -21.14
CA LEU A 5 21.49 -33.04 -19.67
C LEU A 5 20.12 -32.91 -19.01
N GLY A 6 19.01 -32.84 -19.78
CA GLY A 6 17.67 -32.75 -19.18
C GLY A 6 17.43 -31.55 -18.29
N LEU A 7 18.37 -30.63 -18.23
CA LEU A 7 18.24 -29.34 -17.57
C LEU A 7 17.53 -28.36 -18.53
N GLU A 8 16.21 -28.44 -18.63
CA GLU A 8 15.44 -27.29 -19.05
C GLU A 8 15.85 -26.16 -18.10
N TYR A 9 16.73 -25.27 -18.57
CA TYR A 9 16.93 -23.98 -17.95
C TYR A 9 15.59 -23.25 -18.06
N ARG A 10 14.72 -23.42 -17.06
CA ARG A 10 13.50 -22.64 -16.92
C ARG A 10 13.95 -21.20 -16.75
N CYS A 11 14.02 -20.46 -17.84
CA CYS A 11 14.35 -19.05 -17.80
C CYS A 11 13.23 -18.36 -17.03
N HIS A 12 13.51 -18.03 -15.77
CA HIS A 12 12.57 -17.28 -14.95
C HIS A 12 12.59 -15.82 -15.39
N THR A 13 11.43 -15.29 -15.71
CA THR A 13 11.26 -13.93 -16.21
C THR A 13 10.54 -13.06 -15.19
N LEU A 14 10.76 -11.76 -15.26
CA LEU A 14 10.23 -10.79 -14.30
C LEU A 14 8.70 -10.78 -14.28
N MET A 15 8.06 -10.72 -15.43
CA MET A 15 6.59 -10.68 -15.51
C MET A 15 5.95 -11.98 -15.03
N LYS A 16 6.61 -13.11 -15.24
CA LYS A 16 6.15 -14.40 -14.70
C LYS A 16 6.10 -14.39 -13.17
N VAL A 17 7.14 -13.85 -12.50
CA VAL A 17 7.17 -13.70 -11.05
C VAL A 17 6.06 -12.74 -10.58
N TYR A 18 5.85 -11.62 -11.29
CA TYR A 18 4.77 -10.69 -10.99
C TYR A 18 3.39 -11.33 -11.13
N PHE A 19 3.13 -12.08 -12.19
CA PHE A 19 1.84 -12.75 -12.39
C PHE A 19 1.56 -13.80 -11.32
N GLN A 20 2.56 -14.59 -10.94
CA GLN A 20 2.43 -15.55 -9.85
C GLN A 20 2.11 -14.84 -8.52
N SER A 21 2.86 -13.80 -8.18
CA SER A 21 2.66 -13.03 -6.95
C SER A 21 1.30 -12.32 -6.93
N ARG A 22 0.87 -11.78 -8.06
CA ARG A 22 -0.46 -11.17 -8.21
C ARG A 22 -1.58 -12.18 -7.99
N ASP A 23 -1.46 -13.36 -8.55
CA ASP A 23 -2.49 -14.39 -8.46
C ASP A 23 -2.56 -14.97 -7.04
N GLU A 24 -1.43 -15.11 -6.35
CA GLU A 24 -1.39 -15.46 -4.93
C GLU A 24 -2.02 -14.36 -4.06
N MET A 25 -1.66 -13.10 -4.29
CA MET A 25 -2.26 -11.96 -3.60
C MET A 25 -3.77 -11.90 -3.82
N LYS A 26 -4.26 -12.22 -5.03
CA LYS A 26 -5.68 -12.32 -5.34
C LYS A 26 -6.38 -13.42 -4.54
N LYS A 27 -5.75 -14.58 -4.38
CA LYS A 27 -6.25 -15.67 -3.54
C LYS A 27 -6.32 -15.25 -2.07
N GLN A 28 -5.28 -14.61 -1.55
CA GLN A 28 -5.24 -14.10 -0.18
C GLN A 28 -6.29 -13.01 0.07
N TYR A 29 -6.52 -12.12 -0.91
CA TYR A 29 -7.60 -11.14 -0.84
C TYR A 29 -8.98 -11.80 -0.78
N LYS A 30 -9.25 -12.78 -1.66
CA LYS A 30 -10.52 -13.51 -1.65
C LYS A 30 -10.76 -14.30 -0.36
N ALA A 31 -9.71 -14.74 0.30
CA ALA A 31 -9.76 -15.41 1.60
C ALA A 31 -9.83 -14.44 2.80
N GLY A 32 -9.91 -13.13 2.56
CA GLY A 32 -9.95 -12.12 3.64
C GLY A 32 -8.64 -11.89 4.38
N ILE A 33 -7.52 -12.55 3.97
CA ILE A 33 -6.21 -12.44 4.62
C ILE A 33 -5.53 -11.10 4.28
N LYS A 34 -5.76 -10.58 3.08
CA LYS A 34 -5.19 -9.30 2.61
C LYS A 34 -6.29 -8.34 2.21
N SER A 35 -6.02 -7.04 2.38
CA SER A 35 -6.96 -5.98 2.00
C SER A 35 -7.01 -5.77 0.48
N LEU A 36 -8.14 -5.24 -0.01
CA LEU A 36 -8.30 -4.84 -1.41
C LEU A 36 -7.23 -3.82 -1.84
N SER A 37 -6.86 -2.90 -0.95
CA SER A 37 -5.83 -1.88 -1.24
C SER A 37 -4.45 -2.52 -1.47
N SER A 38 -4.09 -3.55 -0.71
CA SER A 38 -2.87 -4.32 -0.92
C SER A 38 -2.87 -5.03 -2.26
N PHE A 39 -3.96 -5.73 -2.60
CA PHE A 39 -4.10 -6.39 -3.90
C PHE A 39 -4.05 -5.40 -5.07
N THR A 40 -4.77 -4.26 -4.94
CA THR A 40 -4.78 -3.22 -5.98
C THR A 40 -3.39 -2.65 -6.24
N ARG A 41 -2.60 -2.41 -5.19
CA ARG A 41 -1.22 -1.92 -5.30
C ARG A 41 -0.33 -2.90 -6.08
N TYR A 42 -0.45 -4.20 -5.82
CA TYR A 42 0.28 -5.22 -6.57
C TYR A 42 -0.14 -5.28 -8.04
N ARG A 43 -1.44 -5.18 -8.31
CA ARG A 43 -1.98 -5.15 -9.67
C ARG A 43 -1.45 -3.94 -10.46
N ILE A 44 -1.43 -2.76 -9.85
CA ILE A 44 -0.91 -1.54 -10.46
C ILE A 44 0.60 -1.67 -10.69
N GLY A 45 1.36 -2.16 -9.71
CA GLY A 45 2.80 -2.37 -9.85
C GLY A 45 3.15 -3.32 -11.01
N CYS A 46 2.40 -4.41 -11.15
CA CYS A 46 2.54 -5.33 -12.29
C CYS A 46 2.27 -4.64 -13.63
N ALA A 47 1.23 -3.79 -13.71
CA ALA A 47 0.92 -3.03 -14.92
C ALA A 47 2.04 -2.03 -15.26
N TYR A 48 2.53 -1.27 -14.29
CA TYR A 48 3.60 -0.28 -14.50
C TYR A 48 4.91 -0.93 -15.00
N VAL A 49 5.28 -2.08 -14.46
CA VAL A 49 6.47 -2.80 -14.95
C VAL A 49 6.25 -3.28 -16.39
N GLY A 50 5.07 -3.81 -16.72
CA GLY A 50 4.74 -4.22 -18.09
C GLY A 50 4.78 -3.06 -19.08
N GLU A 51 4.21 -1.90 -18.71
CA GLU A 51 4.26 -0.70 -19.53
C GLU A 51 5.69 -0.17 -19.71
N PHE A 52 6.49 -0.17 -18.63
CA PHE A 52 7.90 0.23 -18.68
C PHE A 52 8.71 -0.67 -19.63
N LEU A 53 8.55 -1.99 -19.54
CA LEU A 53 9.21 -2.93 -20.44
C LEU A 53 8.84 -2.66 -21.90
N GLN A 54 7.57 -2.37 -22.16
CA GLN A 54 7.09 -2.12 -23.50
C GLN A 54 7.59 -0.78 -24.04
N SER A 55 7.57 0.29 -23.25
CA SER A 55 7.94 1.64 -23.70
C SER A 55 9.46 1.83 -23.84
N HIS A 56 10.27 1.32 -22.91
CA HIS A 56 11.71 1.56 -22.87
C HIS A 56 12.55 0.44 -23.49
N TYR A 57 12.10 -0.80 -23.38
CA TYR A 57 12.85 -1.96 -23.86
C TYR A 57 12.22 -2.62 -25.08
N HIS A 58 10.99 -2.22 -25.47
CA HIS A 58 10.22 -2.79 -26.58
C HIS A 58 10.02 -4.31 -26.48
N VAL A 59 9.98 -4.83 -25.25
CA VAL A 59 9.76 -6.24 -24.94
C VAL A 59 8.55 -6.42 -24.03
N LYS A 60 7.97 -7.62 -24.04
CA LYS A 60 6.86 -7.96 -23.13
C LYS A 60 7.31 -8.48 -21.78
N ASP A 61 8.53 -8.98 -21.71
CA ASP A 61 9.11 -9.58 -20.52
C ASP A 61 10.64 -9.58 -20.60
N ILE A 62 11.34 -9.74 -19.47
CA ILE A 62 12.80 -9.75 -19.38
C ILE A 62 13.25 -10.88 -18.46
N ALA A 63 14.37 -11.52 -18.79
CA ALA A 63 14.94 -12.54 -17.93
C ALA A 63 15.44 -11.92 -16.60
N LEU A 64 15.20 -12.57 -15.47
CA LEU A 64 15.62 -12.07 -14.16
C LEU A 64 17.13 -11.75 -14.09
N LYS A 65 17.96 -12.52 -14.78
CA LYS A 65 19.42 -12.30 -14.85
C LYS A 65 19.84 -11.00 -15.53
N GLU A 66 18.95 -10.39 -16.31
CA GLU A 66 19.20 -9.14 -17.03
C GLU A 66 18.86 -7.90 -16.17
N LEU A 67 18.22 -8.13 -15.01
CA LEU A 67 17.95 -7.05 -14.05
C LEU A 67 19.27 -6.49 -13.52
N SER A 68 19.39 -5.18 -13.59
CA SER A 68 20.59 -4.44 -13.20
C SER A 68 20.22 -3.16 -12.46
N LEU A 69 21.20 -2.50 -11.84
CA LEU A 69 20.98 -1.20 -11.21
C LEU A 69 20.47 -0.14 -12.21
N PRO A 70 21.01 -0.01 -13.45
CA PRO A 70 20.42 0.88 -14.46
C PRO A 70 18.93 0.60 -14.72
N PHE A 71 18.52 -0.67 -14.86
CA PHE A 71 17.11 -1.02 -15.05
C PHE A 71 16.24 -0.45 -13.92
N ILE A 72 16.70 -0.52 -12.67
CA ILE A 72 15.94 -0.03 -11.50
C ILE A 72 15.85 1.50 -11.52
N THR A 73 16.95 2.18 -11.87
CA THR A 73 17.00 3.65 -11.97
C THR A 73 16.12 4.17 -13.11
N ASP A 74 16.12 3.47 -14.25
CA ASP A 74 15.28 3.82 -15.40
C ASP A 74 13.79 3.60 -15.05
N TYR A 75 13.46 2.52 -14.32
CA TYR A 75 12.12 2.29 -13.83
C TYR A 75 11.66 3.37 -12.84
N GLU A 76 12.52 3.80 -11.91
CA GLU A 76 12.24 4.95 -11.02
C GLU A 76 11.94 6.21 -11.85
N THR A 77 12.78 6.49 -12.84
CA THR A 77 12.61 7.65 -13.73
C THR A 77 11.29 7.57 -14.48
N PHE A 78 10.96 6.44 -15.08
CA PHE A 78 9.67 6.19 -15.73
C PHE A 78 8.47 6.48 -14.81
N LEU A 79 8.53 5.99 -13.56
CA LEU A 79 7.46 6.23 -12.58
C LEU A 79 7.28 7.71 -12.28
N ARG A 80 8.35 8.49 -12.25
CA ARG A 80 8.31 9.92 -11.94
C ARG A 80 7.94 10.77 -13.15
N THR A 81 8.44 10.46 -14.33
CA THR A 81 8.28 11.28 -15.54
C THR A 81 7.02 10.91 -16.33
N GLU A 82 6.78 9.63 -16.57
CA GLU A 82 5.65 9.19 -17.41
C GLU A 82 4.40 8.88 -16.59
N LYS A 83 4.55 8.39 -15.36
CA LYS A 83 3.42 8.16 -14.45
C LYS A 83 3.14 9.35 -13.51
N HIS A 84 3.97 10.40 -13.57
CA HIS A 84 3.84 11.63 -12.78
C HIS A 84 3.69 11.37 -11.27
N LEU A 85 4.33 10.30 -10.76
CA LEU A 85 4.28 9.97 -9.35
C LEU A 85 5.24 10.86 -8.53
N LYS A 86 4.78 11.32 -7.37
CA LYS A 86 5.66 11.90 -6.35
C LYS A 86 6.64 10.84 -5.86
N ILE A 87 7.80 11.27 -5.35
CA ILE A 87 8.90 10.37 -4.98
C ILE A 87 8.46 9.24 -4.03
N ASN A 88 7.73 9.54 -2.96
CA ASN A 88 7.27 8.52 -2.02
C ASN A 88 6.32 7.50 -2.67
N SER A 89 5.48 7.95 -3.62
CA SER A 89 4.59 7.06 -4.37
C SER A 89 5.36 6.17 -5.36
N ALA A 90 6.37 6.73 -6.04
CA ALA A 90 7.26 5.96 -6.92
C ALA A 90 8.02 4.89 -6.13
N MET A 91 8.54 5.24 -4.95
CA MET A 91 9.27 4.31 -4.08
C MET A 91 8.41 3.12 -3.62
N VAL A 92 7.09 3.28 -3.50
CA VAL A 92 6.19 2.14 -3.23
C VAL A 92 6.27 1.09 -4.34
N PHE A 93 6.31 1.51 -5.60
CA PHE A 93 6.39 0.58 -6.74
C PHE A 93 7.80 0.05 -6.96
N VAL A 94 8.83 0.84 -6.67
CA VAL A 94 10.22 0.34 -6.64
C VAL A 94 10.40 -0.74 -5.57
N ARG A 95 9.80 -0.57 -4.38
CA ARG A 95 9.78 -1.62 -3.35
C ARG A 95 8.98 -2.86 -3.77
N ASN A 96 7.92 -2.70 -4.56
CA ASN A 96 7.20 -3.83 -5.14
C ASN A 96 8.10 -4.63 -6.10
N LEU A 97 8.86 -3.95 -6.94
CA LEU A 97 9.84 -4.58 -7.82
C LEU A 97 10.90 -5.34 -7.01
N ARG A 98 11.43 -4.71 -5.95
CA ARG A 98 12.39 -5.35 -5.04
C ARG A 98 11.82 -6.62 -4.40
N ALA A 99 10.55 -6.60 -3.99
CA ALA A 99 9.90 -7.79 -3.42
C ALA A 99 9.87 -8.96 -4.42
N MET A 100 9.69 -8.67 -5.72
CA MET A 100 9.78 -9.71 -6.77
C MET A 100 11.20 -10.24 -6.93
N VAL A 101 12.19 -9.35 -6.86
CA VAL A 101 13.61 -9.74 -6.91
C VAL A 101 13.99 -10.60 -5.70
N PHE A 102 13.60 -10.23 -4.49
CA PHE A 102 13.82 -11.04 -3.29
C PHE A 102 13.17 -12.42 -3.41
N ARG A 103 11.91 -12.47 -3.86
CA ARG A 103 11.26 -13.75 -4.13
C ARG A 103 12.05 -14.60 -5.12
N ALA A 104 12.65 -13.99 -6.14
CA ALA A 104 13.48 -14.71 -7.10
C ALA A 104 14.79 -15.21 -6.48
N ILE A 105 15.39 -14.45 -5.56
CA ILE A 105 16.59 -14.84 -4.82
C ILE A 105 16.27 -15.99 -3.86
N ASP A 106 15.18 -15.87 -3.07
CA ASP A 106 14.75 -16.87 -2.10
C ASP A 106 14.42 -18.23 -2.76
N ASN A 107 13.98 -18.19 -4.03
CA ASN A 107 13.73 -19.40 -4.83
C ASN A 107 14.96 -19.84 -5.68
N GLU A 108 16.12 -19.24 -5.48
CA GLU A 108 17.37 -19.54 -6.21
C GLU A 108 17.28 -19.31 -7.73
N TRP A 109 16.31 -18.50 -8.18
CA TRP A 109 16.17 -18.14 -9.60
C TRP A 109 17.09 -16.98 -10.01
N LEU A 110 17.57 -16.22 -9.03
CA LEU A 110 18.49 -15.11 -9.18
C LEU A 110 19.57 -15.16 -8.10
N VAL A 111 20.84 -15.12 -8.51
CA VAL A 111 21.99 -15.24 -7.59
C VAL A 111 22.44 -13.86 -7.08
N LYS A 112 22.39 -12.84 -7.94
CA LYS A 112 22.86 -11.49 -7.59
C LYS A 112 21.69 -10.56 -7.36
N ASP A 113 21.70 -9.82 -6.24
CA ASP A 113 20.72 -8.78 -5.96
C ASP A 113 21.07 -7.50 -6.74
N PRO A 114 20.26 -7.09 -7.75
CA PRO A 114 20.47 -5.84 -8.48
C PRO A 114 20.20 -4.61 -7.63
N PHE A 115 19.47 -4.73 -6.51
CA PHE A 115 19.19 -3.64 -5.57
C PHE A 115 20.30 -3.40 -4.55
N ARG A 116 21.36 -4.19 -4.53
CA ARG A 116 22.44 -4.10 -3.52
C ARG A 116 23.01 -2.69 -3.37
N ARG A 117 23.08 -1.91 -4.46
CA ARG A 117 23.61 -0.54 -4.48
C ARG A 117 22.54 0.52 -4.73
N TYR A 118 21.27 0.13 -4.71
CA TYR A 118 20.18 1.06 -4.93
C TYR A 118 19.81 1.77 -3.63
N GLU A 119 19.85 3.10 -3.65
CA GLU A 119 19.48 3.96 -2.52
C GLU A 119 18.04 4.44 -2.67
N TYR A 120 17.22 4.16 -1.65
CA TYR A 120 15.84 4.62 -1.61
C TYR A 120 15.80 6.09 -1.21
N LYS A 121 15.07 6.88 -1.99
CA LYS A 121 14.85 8.30 -1.71
C LYS A 121 13.47 8.46 -1.08
N GLU A 122 13.40 9.14 0.04
CA GLU A 122 12.15 9.51 0.69
C GLU A 122 12.15 11.00 1.00
N GLU A 123 11.02 11.64 0.74
CA GLU A 123 10.79 13.01 1.16
C GLU A 123 9.96 12.98 2.44
N GLU A 124 10.39 13.73 3.44
CA GLU A 124 9.57 13.96 4.61
C GLU A 124 8.27 14.67 4.20
N THR A 125 7.17 14.11 4.64
CA THR A 125 5.87 14.72 4.44
C THR A 125 5.43 15.39 5.74
N THR A 126 5.53 16.69 5.80
CA THR A 126 4.89 17.48 6.86
C THR A 126 3.38 17.42 6.65
N ARG A 127 2.66 16.97 7.65
CA ARG A 127 1.21 17.03 7.67
C ARG A 127 0.81 18.10 8.63
N GLU A 128 0.04 19.04 8.15
CA GLU A 128 -0.61 20.04 8.99
C GLU A 128 -1.70 19.38 9.84
N PHE A 129 -1.96 19.95 10.98
CA PHE A 129 -3.01 19.53 11.91
C PHE A 129 -3.86 20.76 12.27
N LEU A 130 -5.10 20.53 12.63
CA LEU A 130 -5.99 21.61 13.04
C LEU A 130 -5.64 22.04 14.48
N THR A 131 -5.59 23.36 14.67
CA THR A 131 -5.49 23.96 16.00
C THR A 131 -6.80 23.82 16.77
N LYS A 132 -6.75 24.06 18.07
CA LYS A 132 -7.97 24.05 18.92
C LYS A 132 -8.98 25.12 18.46
N GLU A 133 -8.49 26.27 18.01
CA GLU A 133 -9.29 27.39 17.51
C GLU A 133 -10.00 27.00 16.21
N GLU A 134 -9.31 26.32 15.29
CA GLU A 134 -9.91 25.84 14.04
C GLU A 134 -10.96 24.76 14.28
N ILE A 135 -10.73 23.86 15.24
CA ILE A 135 -11.73 22.86 15.64
C ILE A 135 -12.96 23.56 16.22
N ARG A 136 -12.78 24.57 17.08
CA ARG A 136 -13.90 25.36 17.62
C ARG A 136 -14.70 26.08 16.54
N LEU A 137 -14.01 26.69 15.59
CA LEU A 137 -14.67 27.31 14.43
C LEU A 137 -15.49 26.30 13.62
N LEU A 138 -14.96 25.10 13.41
CA LEU A 138 -15.70 24.03 12.74
C LEU A 138 -16.96 23.61 13.50
N MET A 139 -16.93 23.61 14.84
CA MET A 139 -18.10 23.31 15.67
C MET A 139 -19.19 24.39 15.57
N GLU A 140 -18.79 25.65 15.47
CA GLU A 140 -19.69 26.80 15.52
C GLU A 140 -20.22 27.20 14.13
N ILE A 141 -19.57 26.80 13.04
CA ILE A 141 -19.92 27.20 11.69
C ILE A 141 -21.33 26.72 11.30
N PRO A 142 -22.26 27.62 10.90
CA PRO A 142 -23.59 27.21 10.51
C PRO A 142 -23.57 26.49 9.14
N ILE A 143 -23.92 25.24 9.13
CA ILE A 143 -24.01 24.42 7.90
C ILE A 143 -25.48 24.09 7.64
N THR A 144 -26.04 24.66 6.57
CA THR A 144 -27.43 24.46 6.19
C THR A 144 -27.69 23.14 5.50
N ARG A 145 -26.69 22.59 4.81
CA ARG A 145 -26.79 21.29 4.09
C ARG A 145 -26.61 20.13 5.07
N LYS A 146 -27.69 19.37 5.34
CA LYS A 146 -27.69 18.20 6.24
C LYS A 146 -26.49 17.26 6.03
N LYS A 147 -26.17 16.93 4.76
CA LYS A 147 -25.07 16.05 4.43
C LYS A 147 -23.71 16.60 4.87
N MET A 148 -23.49 17.90 4.69
CA MET A 148 -22.25 18.56 5.11
C MET A 148 -22.15 18.67 6.62
N SER A 149 -23.27 18.97 7.31
CA SER A 149 -23.31 18.95 8.76
C SER A 149 -22.91 17.60 9.32
N MET A 150 -23.49 16.52 8.79
CA MET A 150 -23.14 15.17 9.20
C MET A 150 -21.64 14.84 8.96
N VAL A 151 -21.08 15.26 7.82
CA VAL A 151 -19.65 15.06 7.54
C VAL A 151 -18.77 15.81 8.54
N ARG A 152 -19.12 17.07 8.87
CA ARG A 152 -18.45 17.85 9.91
C ARG A 152 -18.49 17.13 11.26
N ASP A 153 -19.66 16.66 11.68
CA ASP A 153 -19.86 16.04 12.99
C ASP A 153 -19.08 14.72 13.10
N LEU A 154 -19.07 13.90 12.04
CA LEU A 154 -18.24 12.69 11.97
C LEU A 154 -16.75 13.01 11.98
N PHE A 155 -16.32 14.07 11.30
CA PHE A 155 -14.94 14.52 11.31
C PHE A 155 -14.49 14.97 12.70
N LEU A 156 -15.31 15.80 13.37
CA LEU A 156 -15.06 16.24 14.75
C LEU A 156 -15.00 15.04 15.71
N PHE A 157 -15.92 14.10 15.56
CA PHE A 157 -15.90 12.87 16.33
C PHE A 157 -14.57 12.09 16.15
N CYS A 158 -14.07 12.00 14.92
CA CYS A 158 -12.74 11.40 14.67
C CYS A 158 -11.61 12.22 15.32
N CYS A 159 -11.69 13.55 15.32
CA CYS A 159 -10.69 14.40 15.97
C CYS A 159 -10.63 14.16 17.50
N PHE A 160 -11.78 14.00 18.16
CA PHE A 160 -11.83 13.79 19.61
C PHE A 160 -11.53 12.35 20.03
N THR A 161 -11.90 11.37 19.21
CA THR A 161 -11.73 9.94 19.56
C THR A 161 -10.44 9.35 19.03
N GLY A 162 -9.79 10.00 18.04
CA GLY A 162 -8.64 9.43 17.33
C GLY A 162 -8.99 8.21 16.46
N LEU A 163 -10.28 7.99 16.17
CA LEU A 163 -10.72 6.93 15.27
C LEU A 163 -10.35 7.24 13.84
N ALA A 164 -9.87 6.23 13.11
CA ALA A 164 -9.78 6.34 11.67
C ALA A 164 -11.18 6.28 11.04
N PHE A 165 -11.37 6.90 9.88
CA PHE A 165 -12.66 6.90 9.18
C PHE A 165 -13.26 5.49 9.02
N ILE A 166 -12.43 4.51 8.71
CA ILE A 166 -12.91 3.14 8.51
C ILE A 166 -13.39 2.46 9.81
N ASP A 167 -12.75 2.81 10.93
CA ASP A 167 -13.16 2.30 12.24
C ASP A 167 -14.49 2.95 12.65
N LEU A 168 -14.65 4.26 12.40
CA LEU A 168 -15.92 4.97 12.59
C LEU A 168 -17.03 4.43 11.68
N TYR A 169 -16.72 4.17 10.39
CA TYR A 169 -17.69 3.62 9.43
C TYR A 169 -18.23 2.26 9.85
N ASN A 170 -17.39 1.44 10.50
CA ASN A 170 -17.76 0.11 10.99
C ASN A 170 -18.23 0.10 12.45
N LEU A 171 -18.28 1.28 13.11
CA LEU A 171 -18.72 1.38 14.50
C LEU A 171 -20.19 0.99 14.62
N LYS A 172 -20.49 0.16 15.60
CA LYS A 172 -21.83 -0.33 15.91
C LYS A 172 -22.17 -0.03 17.36
N GLU A 173 -23.45 -0.05 17.67
CA GLU A 173 -23.98 0.15 19.01
C GLU A 173 -23.36 -0.84 20.03
N GLU A 174 -23.14 -2.10 19.63
CA GLU A 174 -22.50 -3.15 20.42
C GLU A 174 -21.04 -2.84 20.84
N ASN A 175 -20.42 -1.88 20.16
CA ASN A 175 -19.05 -1.42 20.49
C ASN A 175 -19.04 -0.38 21.62
N ILE A 176 -20.19 0.18 21.99
CA ILE A 176 -20.33 1.12 23.10
C ILE A 176 -20.72 0.34 24.34
N LYS A 177 -19.90 0.41 25.37
CA LYS A 177 -20.09 -0.34 26.61
C LYS A 177 -19.92 0.56 27.81
N THR A 178 -20.75 0.35 28.83
CA THR A 178 -20.52 0.92 30.16
C THR A 178 -19.38 0.15 30.83
N PHE A 179 -18.42 0.88 31.40
CA PHE A 179 -17.23 0.30 31.98
C PHE A 179 -17.20 0.49 33.52
N PHE A 180 -16.09 0.12 34.16
CA PHE A 180 -15.94 0.13 35.63
C PHE A 180 -16.12 1.50 36.31
N ASP A 181 -16.06 2.57 35.53
CA ASP A 181 -16.21 3.97 35.97
C ASP A 181 -17.60 4.56 35.65
N ASP A 182 -18.58 3.70 35.38
CA ASP A 182 -19.94 4.01 34.95
C ASP A 182 -19.99 4.91 33.70
N GLY A 183 -18.85 5.10 33.01
CA GLY A 183 -18.72 5.84 31.75
C GLY A 183 -18.94 4.96 30.55
N GLU A 184 -19.37 5.58 29.45
CA GLU A 184 -19.47 4.90 28.15
C GLU A 184 -18.12 4.89 27.44
N TRP A 185 -17.77 3.73 26.92
CA TRP A 185 -16.51 3.50 26.22
C TRP A 185 -16.76 2.85 24.87
N ILE A 186 -16.01 3.30 23.84
CA ILE A 186 -15.93 2.59 22.56
C ILE A 186 -14.81 1.57 22.68
N ILE A 187 -15.15 0.30 22.52
CA ILE A 187 -14.21 -0.83 22.53
C ILE A 187 -14.22 -1.47 21.14
N ILE A 188 -13.11 -1.31 20.41
CA ILE A 188 -12.98 -1.81 19.04
C ILE A 188 -11.60 -2.42 18.79
N HIS A 189 -11.50 -3.28 17.80
CA HIS A 189 -10.22 -3.64 17.18
C HIS A 189 -10.04 -2.83 15.90
N ARG A 190 -8.95 -2.05 15.82
CA ARG A 190 -8.65 -1.22 14.64
C ARG A 190 -8.51 -2.07 13.38
N GLN A 191 -9.26 -1.76 12.37
CA GLN A 191 -9.30 -2.54 11.12
C GLN A 191 -7.93 -2.65 10.43
N LYS A 192 -7.09 -1.62 10.54
CA LYS A 192 -5.78 -1.62 9.88
C LYS A 192 -4.73 -2.48 10.58
N THR A 193 -4.74 -2.53 11.90
CA THR A 193 -3.69 -3.14 12.71
C THR A 193 -4.16 -4.32 13.53
N GLY A 194 -5.47 -4.50 13.73
CA GLY A 194 -6.05 -5.47 14.66
C GLY A 194 -5.84 -5.11 16.13
N THR A 195 -5.23 -3.96 16.42
CA THR A 195 -4.97 -3.51 17.79
C THR A 195 -6.27 -3.08 18.45
N GLU A 196 -6.49 -3.51 19.69
CA GLU A 196 -7.59 -3.03 20.53
C GLU A 196 -7.43 -1.55 20.86
N ALA A 197 -8.53 -0.83 20.88
CA ALA A 197 -8.58 0.59 21.21
C ALA A 197 -9.83 0.85 22.07
N ASP A 198 -9.58 1.31 23.31
CA ASP A 198 -10.59 1.67 24.28
C ASP A 198 -10.62 3.19 24.40
N ILE A 199 -11.73 3.78 24.06
CA ILE A 199 -11.89 5.23 23.98
C ILE A 199 -13.06 5.64 24.84
N LYS A 200 -12.79 6.41 25.90
CA LYS A 200 -13.84 6.95 26.76
C LYS A 200 -14.62 8.04 26.01
N LEU A 201 -15.94 7.94 26.03
CA LEU A 201 -16.84 9.00 25.60
C LEU A 201 -16.97 10.04 26.74
N LEU A 202 -16.77 11.33 26.40
CA LEU A 202 -16.81 12.44 27.33
C LEU A 202 -18.18 13.11 27.30
#